data_20113e21805b5bc5fdc2f66b514544e0
#
_entry.id   20113e21805b5bc5fdc2f66b514544e0
#
_cell.length_a   1.000
_cell.length_b   1.000
_cell.length_c   1.000
_cell.angle_alpha   90.00
_cell.angle_beta   90.00
_cell.angle_gamma   90.00
#
_symmetry.space_group_name_H-M   'P 1'
#
loop_
_entity.id
_entity.type
_entity.pdbx_description
1 polymer ?
#
loop_
_entity_poly.entity_id
_entity_poly.type
_entity_poly.pdbx_seq_one_letter_code
_entity_poly.pdbx_strand_id
1 'polypeptide(L)'
;MAAEVTRVEFYFDPMCPYAYQTSLWIRDVRRQNGLTIDWRFFSLEEVNRPEGKKHPWEREIGYGWTPMRVAALLRRRSTELCDAWYLACGHALHDLGRRPHEVEVAKELLVSIGARESDWDDALADPTTHDEVKAEHFRAVEQYGGFGVPIIVFPE
;
A
#
# COMPACT_ATOMS: atom_id res chain seq x y z
N MET A 1 16.93 -28.96 -10.09
CA MET A 1 16.32 -28.36 -8.90
C MET A 1 15.68 -27.04 -9.27
N ALA A 2 14.47 -26.78 -8.79
CA ALA A 2 13.83 -25.49 -8.97
C ALA A 2 14.61 -24.43 -8.16
N ALA A 3 14.77 -23.23 -8.75
CA ALA A 3 15.36 -22.11 -8.02
C ALA A 3 14.43 -21.71 -6.85
N GLU A 4 15.03 -21.47 -5.71
CA GLU A 4 14.28 -21.00 -4.55
C GLU A 4 13.87 -19.53 -4.76
N VAL A 5 12.58 -19.22 -4.51
CA VAL A 5 12.09 -17.85 -4.58
C VAL A 5 12.50 -17.11 -3.31
N THR A 6 13.33 -16.08 -3.48
CA THR A 6 13.86 -15.28 -2.37
C THR A 6 13.29 -13.87 -2.30
N ARG A 7 12.60 -13.43 -3.36
CA ARG A 7 12.06 -12.07 -3.46
C ARG A 7 10.79 -12.07 -4.29
N VAL A 8 9.81 -11.27 -3.87
CA VAL A 8 8.57 -11.04 -4.63
C VAL A 8 8.17 -9.58 -4.55
N GLU A 9 7.43 -9.10 -5.56
CA GLU A 9 6.69 -7.85 -5.45
C GLU A 9 5.26 -8.17 -4.99
N PHE A 10 4.73 -7.39 -4.08
CA PHE A 10 3.37 -7.54 -3.57
C PHE A 10 2.63 -6.22 -3.75
N TYR A 11 1.71 -6.20 -4.71
CA TYR A 11 0.86 -5.02 -4.96
C TYR A 11 -0.32 -5.05 -4.01
N PHE A 12 -0.59 -3.92 -3.38
CA PHE A 12 -1.66 -3.81 -2.39
C PHE A 12 -2.41 -2.49 -2.48
N ASP A 13 -3.61 -2.49 -1.93
CA ASP A 13 -4.37 -1.31 -1.58
C ASP A 13 -4.82 -1.51 -0.13
N PRO A 14 -4.57 -0.55 0.79
CA PRO A 14 -4.97 -0.70 2.20
C PRO A 14 -6.45 -0.95 2.39
N MET A 15 -7.27 -0.57 1.42
CA MET A 15 -8.72 -0.76 1.47
C MET A 15 -9.18 -2.20 1.19
N CYS A 16 -8.32 -3.03 0.60
CA CYS A 16 -8.71 -4.38 0.21
C CYS A 16 -8.55 -5.38 1.36
N PRO A 17 -9.65 -5.98 1.85
CA PRO A 17 -9.56 -6.96 2.92
C PRO A 17 -8.85 -8.25 2.48
N TYR A 18 -9.02 -8.67 1.23
CA TYR A 18 -8.38 -9.88 0.71
C TYR A 18 -6.87 -9.72 0.59
N ALA A 19 -6.41 -8.56 0.08
CA ALA A 19 -4.99 -8.25 0.02
C ALA A 19 -4.38 -8.20 1.43
N TYR A 20 -5.09 -7.64 2.39
CA TYR A 20 -4.66 -7.60 3.79
C TYR A 20 -4.47 -9.02 4.34
N GLN A 21 -5.46 -9.90 4.18
CA GLN A 21 -5.35 -11.28 4.65
C GLN A 21 -4.18 -12.02 3.99
N THR A 22 -4.01 -11.85 2.69
CA THR A 22 -2.88 -12.45 1.97
C THR A 22 -1.55 -11.86 2.45
N SER A 23 -1.52 -10.58 2.81
CA SER A 23 -0.32 -9.95 3.36
C SER A 23 0.11 -10.58 4.69
N LEU A 24 -0.84 -10.99 5.52
CA LEU A 24 -0.53 -11.69 6.77
C LEU A 24 0.12 -13.04 6.49
N TRP A 25 -0.39 -13.76 5.49
CA TRP A 25 0.20 -15.03 5.07
C TRP A 25 1.62 -14.86 4.54
N ILE A 26 1.84 -13.90 3.63
CA ILE A 26 3.16 -13.73 3.03
C ILE A 26 4.20 -13.23 4.04
N ARG A 27 3.76 -12.51 5.07
CA ARG A 27 4.63 -12.14 6.20
C ARG A 27 5.06 -13.37 7.01
N ASP A 28 4.18 -14.38 7.14
CA ASP A 28 4.54 -15.65 7.75
C ASP A 28 5.56 -16.40 6.91
N VAL A 29 5.38 -16.44 5.60
CA VAL A 29 6.36 -17.03 4.68
C VAL A 29 7.73 -16.35 4.85
N ARG A 30 7.74 -15.02 4.94
CA ARG A 30 8.97 -14.25 5.17
C ARG A 30 9.66 -14.65 6.48
N ARG A 31 8.92 -14.82 7.56
CA ARG A 31 9.48 -15.24 8.85
C ARG A 31 10.11 -16.62 8.77
N GLN A 32 9.51 -17.53 8.01
CA GLN A 32 9.98 -18.91 7.89
C GLN A 32 11.14 -19.08 6.92
N ASN A 33 11.17 -18.31 5.84
CA ASN A 33 12.06 -18.54 4.70
C ASN A 33 12.99 -17.36 4.35
N GLY A 34 12.90 -16.25 5.08
CA GLY A 34 13.71 -15.07 4.80
C GLY A 34 13.36 -14.36 3.49
N LEU A 35 12.12 -14.51 3.03
CA LEU A 35 11.63 -13.87 1.80
C LEU A 35 11.74 -12.36 1.88
N THR A 36 12.21 -11.71 0.81
CA THR A 36 12.15 -10.26 0.67
C THR A 36 10.85 -9.89 -0.06
N ILE A 37 10.10 -8.98 0.53
CA ILE A 37 8.84 -8.49 -0.03
C ILE A 37 9.02 -7.04 -0.44
N ASP A 38 8.85 -6.74 -1.74
CA ASP A 38 8.79 -5.37 -2.24
C ASP A 38 7.32 -4.96 -2.31
N TRP A 39 6.91 -4.07 -1.41
CA TRP A 39 5.55 -3.56 -1.36
C TRP A 39 5.34 -2.56 -2.48
N ARG A 40 4.29 -2.77 -3.29
CA ARG A 40 3.94 -1.95 -4.45
C ARG A 40 2.49 -1.49 -4.35
N PHE A 41 2.17 -0.41 -5.01
CA PHE A 41 0.86 0.25 -4.90
C PHE A 41 -0.05 -0.07 -6.07
N PHE A 42 -1.32 -0.32 -5.75
CA PHE A 42 -2.39 -0.51 -6.73
C PHE A 42 -3.67 0.11 -6.17
N SER A 43 -4.40 0.88 -6.97
CA SER A 43 -5.61 1.57 -6.49
C SER A 43 -6.89 0.87 -6.96
N LEU A 44 -7.64 0.33 -6.02
CA LEU A 44 -8.98 -0.19 -6.30
C LEU A 44 -9.94 0.93 -6.69
N GLU A 45 -9.81 2.10 -6.07
CA GLU A 45 -10.63 3.25 -6.41
C GLU A 45 -10.48 3.62 -7.89
N GLU A 46 -9.25 3.58 -8.43
CA GLU A 46 -9.01 3.91 -9.83
C GLU A 46 -9.50 2.80 -10.77
N VAL A 47 -9.18 1.54 -10.48
CA VAL A 47 -9.54 0.44 -11.39
C VAL A 47 -11.05 0.22 -11.44
N ASN A 48 -11.76 0.54 -10.36
CA ASN A 48 -13.22 0.41 -10.27
C ASN A 48 -13.95 1.73 -10.52
N ARG A 49 -13.25 2.80 -10.88
CA ARG A 49 -13.83 4.12 -11.08
C ARG A 49 -14.84 4.09 -12.22
N PRO A 50 -16.10 4.51 -11.98
CA PRO A 50 -17.08 4.66 -13.06
C PRO A 50 -16.65 5.78 -14.01
N GLU A 51 -16.94 5.61 -15.28
CA GLU A 51 -16.66 6.65 -16.29
C GLU A 51 -17.31 7.97 -15.89
N GLY A 52 -16.57 9.07 -16.04
CA GLY A 52 -17.04 10.41 -15.70
C GLY A 52 -16.93 10.79 -14.24
N LYS A 53 -16.53 9.88 -13.36
CA LYS A 53 -16.28 10.18 -11.96
C LYS A 53 -14.82 10.59 -11.74
N LYS A 54 -14.59 11.32 -10.63
CA LYS A 54 -13.24 11.78 -10.28
C LYS A 54 -12.31 10.61 -10.04
N HIS A 55 -11.06 10.77 -10.45
CA HIS A 55 -9.98 9.90 -10.01
C HIS A 55 -9.74 10.06 -8.50
N PRO A 56 -9.21 9.05 -7.81
CA PRO A 56 -8.95 9.17 -6.37
C PRO A 56 -8.02 10.35 -6.02
N TRP A 57 -7.08 10.67 -6.89
CA TRP A 57 -6.16 11.79 -6.67
C TRP A 57 -6.78 13.17 -6.91
N GLU A 58 -7.96 13.24 -7.51
CA GLU A 58 -8.71 14.49 -7.71
C GLU A 58 -9.57 14.83 -6.49
N ARG A 59 -9.73 13.91 -5.57
CA ARG A 59 -10.46 14.12 -4.32
C ARG A 59 -9.52 14.72 -3.29
N GLU A 60 -10.09 15.44 -2.33
CA GLU A 60 -9.32 15.94 -1.19
C GLU A 60 -8.63 14.81 -0.44
N ILE A 61 -9.33 13.71 -0.21
CA ILE A 61 -8.80 12.49 0.38
C ILE A 61 -9.29 11.28 -0.41
N GLY A 62 -8.36 10.47 -0.90
CA GLY A 62 -8.67 9.15 -1.44
C GLY A 62 -8.58 8.10 -0.34
N TYR A 63 -9.52 7.17 -0.29
CA TYR A 63 -9.58 6.18 0.79
C TYR A 63 -8.33 5.30 0.87
N GLY A 64 -7.89 4.77 -0.24
CA GLY A 64 -6.64 4.01 -0.32
C GLY A 64 -5.49 4.84 -0.88
N TRP A 65 -5.79 5.75 -1.79
CA TRP A 65 -4.79 6.58 -2.46
C TRP A 65 -3.96 7.42 -1.48
N THR A 66 -4.63 8.11 -0.57
CA THR A 66 -3.96 8.96 0.41
C THR A 66 -3.07 8.14 1.35
N PRO A 67 -3.54 7.04 1.97
CA PRO A 67 -2.64 6.18 2.75
C PRO A 67 -1.46 5.61 1.95
N MET A 68 -1.64 5.32 0.66
CA MET A 68 -0.54 4.85 -0.19
C MET A 68 0.49 5.93 -0.45
N ARG A 69 0.10 7.20 -0.56
CA ARG A 69 1.05 8.32 -0.65
C ARG A 69 1.91 8.42 0.61
N VAL A 70 1.30 8.22 1.77
CA VAL A 70 2.04 8.15 3.03
C VAL A 70 3.00 6.97 3.01
N ALA A 71 2.54 5.81 2.55
CA ALA A 71 3.39 4.62 2.40
C ALA A 71 4.59 4.89 1.50
N ALA A 72 4.39 5.62 0.40
CA ALA A 72 5.48 5.98 -0.51
C ALA A 72 6.55 6.83 0.18
N LEU A 73 6.14 7.82 0.96
CA LEU A 73 7.07 8.64 1.74
C LEU A 73 7.86 7.78 2.74
N LEU A 74 7.17 6.93 3.48
CA LEU A 74 7.79 6.06 4.49
C LEU A 74 8.75 5.05 3.84
N ARG A 75 8.37 4.49 2.69
CA ARG A 75 9.20 3.51 1.96
C ARG A 75 10.55 4.09 1.54
N ARG A 76 10.60 5.38 1.21
CA ARG A 76 11.85 6.07 0.88
C ARG A 76 12.81 6.11 2.06
N ARG A 77 12.26 6.13 3.27
CA ARG A 77 13.04 6.15 4.50
C ARG A 77 13.46 4.74 4.89
N SER A 78 12.53 3.79 4.83
CA SER A 78 12.78 2.40 5.18
C SER A 78 11.64 1.50 4.67
N THR A 79 12.00 0.33 4.13
CA THR A 79 11.03 -0.67 3.70
C THR A 79 10.20 -1.16 4.90
N GLU A 80 10.83 -1.28 6.05
CA GLU A 80 10.18 -1.72 7.30
C GLU A 80 9.10 -0.74 7.75
N LEU A 81 9.29 0.56 7.54
CA LEU A 81 8.26 1.56 7.86
C LEU A 81 7.05 1.43 6.93
N CYS A 82 7.28 1.20 5.65
CA CYS A 82 6.19 0.97 4.69
C CYS A 82 5.39 -0.27 5.07
N ASP A 83 6.09 -1.37 5.38
CA ASP A 83 5.50 -2.62 5.83
C ASP A 83 4.65 -2.40 7.11
N ALA A 84 5.22 -1.75 8.10
CA ALA A 84 4.53 -1.45 9.37
C ALA A 84 3.31 -0.57 9.16
N TRP A 85 3.41 0.42 8.27
CA TRP A 85 2.30 1.30 7.93
C TRP A 85 1.15 0.52 7.28
N TYR A 86 1.44 -0.34 6.30
CA TYR A 86 0.42 -1.17 5.66
C TYR A 86 -0.25 -2.09 6.69
N LEU A 87 0.54 -2.75 7.53
CA LEU A 87 0.00 -3.62 8.57
C LEU A 87 -0.91 -2.84 9.55
N ALA A 88 -0.47 -1.66 9.98
CA ALA A 88 -1.24 -0.82 10.90
C ALA A 88 -2.55 -0.33 10.26
N CYS A 89 -2.50 0.12 9.00
CA CYS A 89 -3.69 0.54 8.27
C CYS A 89 -4.68 -0.61 8.08
N GLY A 90 -4.17 -1.78 7.69
CA GLY A 90 -5.00 -2.96 7.49
C GLY A 90 -5.67 -3.43 8.79
N HIS A 91 -4.91 -3.48 9.86
CA HIS A 91 -5.43 -3.84 11.18
C HIS A 91 -6.50 -2.85 11.64
N ALA A 92 -6.24 -1.55 11.51
CA ALA A 92 -7.19 -0.51 11.90
C ALA A 92 -8.51 -0.65 11.13
N LEU A 93 -8.43 -0.78 9.81
CA LEU A 93 -9.61 -0.82 8.96
C LEU A 93 -10.35 -2.16 9.05
N HIS A 94 -9.63 -3.26 8.81
CA HIS A 94 -10.27 -4.56 8.59
C HIS A 94 -10.58 -5.30 9.90
N ASP A 95 -9.79 -5.11 10.94
CA ASP A 95 -10.00 -5.76 12.22
C ASP A 95 -10.77 -4.88 13.22
N LEU A 96 -10.55 -3.55 13.19
CA LEU A 96 -11.10 -2.63 14.19
C LEU A 96 -12.17 -1.67 13.65
N GLY A 97 -12.39 -1.63 12.34
CA GLY A 97 -13.38 -0.72 11.73
C GLY A 97 -12.98 0.76 11.81
N ARG A 98 -11.70 1.06 12.03
CA ARG A 98 -11.17 2.43 12.03
C ARG A 98 -10.67 2.78 10.63
N ARG A 99 -10.74 4.04 10.27
CA ARG A 99 -10.50 4.49 8.88
C ARG A 99 -9.16 5.20 8.75
N PRO A 100 -8.13 4.54 8.16
CA PRO A 100 -6.78 5.14 8.09
C PRO A 100 -6.66 6.32 7.12
N HIS A 101 -7.70 6.60 6.34
CA HIS A 101 -7.74 7.80 5.51
C HIS A 101 -8.23 9.04 6.28
N GLU A 102 -8.76 8.86 7.49
CA GLU A 102 -9.08 9.97 8.38
C GLU A 102 -7.80 10.44 9.08
N VAL A 103 -7.53 11.74 9.03
CA VAL A 103 -6.25 12.30 9.46
C VAL A 103 -5.89 11.98 10.90
N GLU A 104 -6.88 12.00 11.79
CA GLU A 104 -6.64 11.72 13.21
C GLU A 104 -6.22 10.27 13.45
N VAL A 105 -6.90 9.33 12.77
CA VAL A 105 -6.55 7.91 12.84
C VAL A 105 -5.16 7.69 12.23
N ALA A 106 -4.91 8.27 11.07
CA ALA A 106 -3.62 8.15 10.38
C ALA A 106 -2.46 8.63 11.26
N LYS A 107 -2.63 9.76 11.92
CA LYS A 107 -1.58 10.32 12.80
C LYS A 107 -1.31 9.43 14.00
N GLU A 108 -2.35 8.85 14.61
CA GLU A 108 -2.16 7.85 15.67
C GLU A 108 -1.37 6.64 15.17
N LEU A 109 -1.73 6.13 14.00
CA LEU A 109 -1.05 4.97 13.42
C LEU A 109 0.41 5.27 13.11
N LEU A 110 0.70 6.46 12.59
CA LEU A 110 2.09 6.88 12.32
C LEU A 110 2.93 6.87 13.58
N VAL A 111 2.42 7.45 14.66
CA VAL A 111 3.14 7.44 15.95
C VAL A 111 3.34 6.00 16.44
N SER A 112 2.33 5.14 16.31
CA SER A 112 2.40 3.76 16.79
C SER A 112 3.48 2.92 16.11
N ILE A 113 3.90 3.27 14.90
CA ILE A 113 4.93 2.55 14.17
C ILE A 113 6.31 3.23 14.24
N GLY A 114 6.44 4.29 15.03
CA GLY A 114 7.69 5.04 15.17
C GLY A 114 7.94 6.10 14.11
N ALA A 115 6.92 6.42 13.31
CA ALA A 115 6.95 7.55 12.38
C ALA A 115 6.42 8.82 13.08
N ARG A 116 6.21 9.90 12.33
CA ARG A 116 5.78 11.19 12.87
C ARG A 116 4.42 11.58 12.32
N GLU A 117 3.61 12.29 13.13
CA GLU A 117 2.35 12.83 12.67
C GLU A 117 2.51 13.72 11.43
N SER A 118 3.60 14.48 11.37
CA SER A 118 3.92 15.35 10.22
C SER A 118 4.17 14.59 8.91
N ASP A 119 4.43 13.30 8.97
CA ASP A 119 4.60 12.48 7.77
C ASP A 119 3.33 12.45 6.91
N TRP A 120 2.16 12.58 7.52
CA TRP A 120 0.91 12.74 6.78
C TRP A 120 0.93 14.00 5.91
N ASP A 121 1.18 15.15 6.52
CA ASP A 121 1.17 16.41 5.81
C ASP A 121 2.30 16.49 4.78
N ASP A 122 3.49 15.99 5.15
CA ASP A 122 4.65 15.96 4.26
C ASP A 122 4.39 15.11 3.01
N ALA A 123 3.76 13.95 3.17
CA ALA A 123 3.43 13.08 2.05
C ALA A 123 2.44 13.76 1.09
N LEU A 124 1.42 14.42 1.62
CA LEU A 124 0.39 15.06 0.81
C LEU A 124 0.85 16.37 0.18
N ALA A 125 1.87 17.01 0.76
CA ALA A 125 2.47 18.21 0.18
C ALA A 125 3.50 17.88 -0.93
N ASP A 126 3.98 16.65 -0.99
CA ASP A 126 4.99 16.22 -1.96
C ASP A 126 4.31 15.58 -3.18
N PRO A 127 4.33 16.23 -4.36
CA PRO A 127 3.70 15.66 -5.55
C PRO A 127 4.36 14.37 -6.02
N THR A 128 5.60 14.11 -5.64
CA THR A 128 6.29 12.89 -6.06
C THR A 128 5.73 11.63 -5.40
N THR A 129 5.08 11.74 -4.25
CA THR A 129 4.38 10.59 -3.64
C THR A 129 3.19 10.18 -4.49
N HIS A 130 2.45 11.14 -5.03
CA HIS A 130 1.38 10.88 -5.98
C HIS A 130 1.91 10.21 -7.24
N ASP A 131 2.98 10.74 -7.81
CA ASP A 131 3.58 10.20 -9.03
C ASP A 131 4.02 8.76 -8.84
N GLU A 132 4.59 8.43 -7.69
CA GLU A 132 5.07 7.10 -7.35
C GLU A 132 3.93 6.09 -7.27
N VAL A 133 2.84 6.43 -6.57
CA VAL A 133 1.65 5.58 -6.48
C VAL A 133 1.03 5.36 -7.86
N LYS A 134 0.90 6.43 -8.63
CA LYS A 134 0.32 6.39 -9.97
C LYS A 134 1.14 5.50 -10.91
N ALA A 135 2.46 5.65 -10.90
CA ALA A 135 3.35 4.86 -11.76
C ALA A 135 3.24 3.38 -11.45
N GLU A 136 3.23 2.99 -10.18
CA GLU A 136 3.15 1.58 -9.79
C GLU A 136 1.77 1.00 -10.09
N HIS A 137 0.70 1.76 -9.90
CA HIS A 137 -0.65 1.34 -10.27
C HIS A 137 -0.74 1.00 -11.76
N PHE A 138 -0.32 1.92 -12.62
CA PHE A 138 -0.41 1.72 -14.07
C PHE A 138 0.57 0.67 -14.58
N ARG A 139 1.72 0.51 -13.93
CA ARG A 139 2.62 -0.62 -14.22
C ARG A 139 1.93 -1.95 -14.00
N ALA A 140 1.18 -2.09 -12.89
CA ALA A 140 0.44 -3.32 -12.63
C ALA A 140 -0.66 -3.57 -13.67
N VAL A 141 -1.39 -2.53 -14.06
CA VAL A 141 -2.45 -2.63 -15.07
C VAL A 141 -1.86 -2.98 -16.43
N GLU A 142 -0.83 -2.26 -16.87
CA GLU A 142 -0.29 -2.38 -18.23
C GLU A 142 0.61 -3.59 -18.39
N GLN A 143 1.48 -3.86 -17.43
CA GLN A 143 2.47 -4.92 -17.53
C GLN A 143 1.93 -6.27 -17.08
N TYR A 144 1.06 -6.31 -16.08
CA TYR A 144 0.57 -7.56 -15.48
C TYR A 144 -0.94 -7.78 -15.67
N GLY A 145 -1.63 -6.88 -16.36
CA GLY A 145 -3.06 -7.00 -16.58
C GLY A 145 -3.88 -6.91 -15.29
N GLY A 146 -3.38 -6.16 -14.30
CA GLY A 146 -4.00 -6.06 -12.99
C GLY A 146 -5.41 -5.46 -13.02
N PHE A 147 -6.33 -6.07 -12.32
CA PHE A 147 -7.71 -5.58 -12.15
C PHE A 147 -8.16 -5.61 -10.68
N GLY A 148 -7.30 -6.04 -9.79
CA GLY A 148 -7.53 -6.11 -8.35
C GLY A 148 -6.28 -6.55 -7.62
N VAL A 149 -6.36 -6.66 -6.31
CA VAL A 149 -5.24 -7.03 -5.44
C VAL A 149 -5.64 -8.16 -4.49
N PRO A 150 -4.69 -8.97 -4.01
CA PRO A 150 -3.24 -8.80 -4.20
C PRO A 150 -2.77 -9.23 -5.60
N ILE A 151 -1.67 -8.64 -6.02
CA ILE A 151 -0.91 -9.11 -7.18
C ILE A 151 0.48 -9.46 -6.67
N ILE A 152 0.90 -10.69 -6.87
CA ILE A 152 2.21 -11.16 -6.44
C ILE A 152 3.03 -11.44 -7.70
N VAL A 153 4.15 -10.74 -7.83
CA VAL A 153 5.04 -10.88 -8.98
C VAL A 153 6.29 -11.62 -8.54
N PHE A 154 6.54 -12.75 -9.17
CA PHE A 154 7.73 -13.54 -8.92
C PHE A 154 8.86 -13.09 -9.85
N PRO A 155 10.13 -13.19 -9.43
CA PRO A 155 11.25 -12.90 -10.31
C PRO A 155 11.35 -13.92 -11.42
N GLU A 156 11.79 -13.49 -12.59
CA GLU A 156 12.04 -14.37 -13.73
C GLU A 156 13.33 -15.20 -13.56
#